data_095fac93893ad34470ab5b5dbc3126bb
#
_entry.id   095fac93893ad34470ab5b5dbc3126bb
#
_cell.length_a   1.000
_cell.length_b   1.000
_cell.length_c   1.000
_cell.angle_alpha   90.00
_cell.angle_beta   90.00
_cell.angle_gamma   90.00
#
_symmetry.space_group_name_H-M   'P 1'
#
loop_
_entity.id
_entity.type
_entity.pdbx_description
1 polymer ?
#
loop_
_entity_poly.entity_id
_entity_poly.type
_entity_poly.pdbx_seq_one_letter_code
_entity_poly.pdbx_strand_id
1 'polypeptide(L)'
;MIHRDLKPANILIDQDGCPHVSDFGLSRCQDNNDTRLTADGQIFGTPGYMSPEQAAGRNDEVGAGSDVYSLGAVLYCMLTGRPPFRANSTMVTLQQVIHDVPAPPRLLNPAVHPDLESIVLKCLEKNPQDRYATALLLRDDLERFSRGESVSATSINLVGYIGRVIARSRNTEFLQGWSQVLYLIGTLVLVAHLVLQFGSLTATQSTVLNAGKYGLLLAIIWRARRGILTPKNPVERTIWSLWIGYILTYLVAEIMVRIARSDPTNYPLTVYPLMSLVSSVILMVLGGQLWGGCYVLSGLFLLAAIVLTAASQPGAIVFGGLWASVYFLLGRRYHLQSEKT
;
A
#
# COMPACT_ATOMS: atom_id res chain seq x y z
N MET A 1 8.12 33.88 3.59
CA MET A 1 8.26 33.68 2.13
C MET A 1 8.37 32.19 1.88
N ILE A 2 7.70 31.63 0.87
CA ILE A 2 7.69 30.21 0.52
C ILE A 2 8.28 30.09 -0.87
N HIS A 3 9.25 29.17 -1.07
CA HIS A 3 9.98 29.00 -2.33
C HIS A 3 9.20 28.20 -3.36
N ARG A 4 8.58 27.09 -2.95
CA ARG A 4 7.72 26.17 -3.73
C ARG A 4 8.41 25.27 -4.78
N ASP A 5 9.68 25.52 -5.16
CA ASP A 5 10.41 24.71 -6.17
C ASP A 5 11.87 24.48 -5.72
N LEU A 6 12.07 24.06 -4.47
CA LEU A 6 13.39 23.69 -3.98
C LEU A 6 13.83 22.34 -4.58
N LYS A 7 14.95 22.39 -5.28
CA LYS A 7 15.59 21.22 -5.93
C LYS A 7 17.09 21.50 -6.12
N PRO A 8 17.93 20.49 -6.36
CA PRO A 8 19.38 20.70 -6.55
C PRO A 8 19.73 21.74 -7.63
N ALA A 9 18.94 21.82 -8.71
CA ALA A 9 19.19 22.79 -9.79
C ALA A 9 19.01 24.26 -9.35
N ASN A 10 18.25 24.51 -8.29
CA ASN A 10 17.99 25.86 -7.75
C ASN A 10 18.86 26.16 -6.52
N ILE A 11 19.89 25.35 -6.25
CA ILE A 11 20.88 25.56 -5.18
C ILE A 11 22.23 25.71 -5.84
N LEU A 12 22.71 26.94 -5.89
CA LEU A 12 23.98 27.31 -6.51
C LEU A 12 25.07 27.36 -5.42
N ILE A 13 26.23 26.81 -5.73
CA ILE A 13 27.39 26.88 -4.84
C ILE A 13 28.34 27.93 -5.39
N ASP A 14 28.71 28.92 -4.57
CA ASP A 14 29.67 29.95 -4.96
C ASP A 14 31.13 29.46 -4.86
N GLN A 15 32.08 30.36 -5.16
CA GLN A 15 33.51 30.06 -5.16
C GLN A 15 34.06 29.72 -3.76
N ASP A 16 33.39 30.20 -2.72
CA ASP A 16 33.73 29.94 -1.31
C ASP A 16 33.07 28.69 -0.76
N GLY A 17 32.27 27.98 -1.59
CA GLY A 17 31.54 26.77 -1.21
C GLY A 17 30.22 27.06 -0.48
N CYS A 18 29.77 28.31 -0.47
CA CYS A 18 28.52 28.69 0.19
C CYS A 18 27.31 28.40 -0.73
N PRO A 19 26.23 27.76 -0.22
CA PRO A 19 25.03 27.51 -0.99
C PRO A 19 24.13 28.77 -1.05
N HIS A 20 23.66 29.08 -2.25
CA HIS A 20 22.70 30.14 -2.53
C HIS A 20 21.46 29.55 -3.20
N VAL A 21 20.30 29.88 -2.69
CA VAL A 21 19.02 29.45 -3.27
C VAL A 21 18.57 30.47 -4.31
N SER A 22 18.37 30.03 -5.55
CA SER A 22 17.90 30.85 -6.67
C SER A 22 16.41 30.59 -6.97
N ASP A 23 15.86 31.40 -7.89
CA ASP A 23 14.50 31.22 -8.44
C ASP A 23 13.35 31.29 -7.43
N PHE A 24 13.48 32.18 -6.45
CA PHE A 24 12.42 32.52 -5.51
C PHE A 24 11.19 33.08 -6.22
N GLY A 25 10.09 32.34 -6.16
CA GLY A 25 8.76 32.86 -6.49
C GLY A 25 8.43 32.96 -7.98
N LEU A 26 9.24 32.42 -8.92
CA LEU A 26 8.88 32.35 -10.34
C LEU A 26 7.59 31.56 -10.58
N SER A 27 7.21 30.70 -9.62
CA SER A 27 5.92 29.98 -9.63
C SER A 27 4.73 30.82 -9.14
N ARG A 28 4.92 32.09 -8.72
CA ARG A 28 3.83 32.97 -8.30
C ARG A 28 3.10 33.69 -9.43
N CYS A 29 3.69 33.76 -10.63
CA CYS A 29 3.16 34.54 -11.75
C CYS A 29 2.18 33.76 -12.65
N GLN A 30 1.81 32.54 -12.31
CA GLN A 30 0.73 31.82 -12.99
C GLN A 30 -0.47 31.69 -12.05
N ASP A 31 -1.03 32.87 -11.66
CA ASP A 31 -2.35 32.95 -11.07
C ASP A 31 -3.42 32.66 -12.12
N ASN A 32 -4.41 31.92 -11.67
CA ASN A 32 -5.70 31.66 -12.29
C ASN A 32 -5.75 30.61 -13.41
N ASN A 33 -6.25 29.44 -13.03
CA ASN A 33 -6.97 28.45 -13.86
C ASN A 33 -6.18 27.48 -14.72
N ASP A 34 -4.88 27.31 -14.57
CA ASP A 34 -4.25 26.18 -15.27
C ASP A 34 -3.73 25.12 -14.27
N THR A 35 -4.46 24.02 -14.19
CA THR A 35 -3.88 22.73 -13.84
C THR A 35 -2.53 22.62 -14.56
N ARG A 36 -1.44 22.37 -13.83
CA ARG A 36 -0.07 22.17 -14.38
C ARG A 36 0.05 21.00 -15.38
N LEU A 37 -1.05 20.60 -15.99
CA LEU A 37 -1.14 19.83 -17.20
C LEU A 37 -1.20 20.83 -18.35
N THR A 38 -0.09 21.01 -19.07
CA THR A 38 -0.14 21.59 -20.41
C THR A 38 -1.02 20.72 -21.30
N ALA A 39 -1.61 21.31 -22.37
CA ALA A 39 -2.39 20.59 -23.38
C ALA A 39 -1.66 19.35 -23.94
N ASP A 40 -0.33 19.27 -23.77
CA ASP A 40 0.54 18.15 -24.16
C ASP A 40 0.86 17.16 -23.03
N GLY A 41 0.22 17.25 -21.86
CA GLY A 41 0.45 16.32 -20.73
C GLY A 41 1.81 16.45 -20.05
N GLN A 42 2.59 17.51 -20.31
CA GLN A 42 3.87 17.77 -19.65
C GLN A 42 3.64 18.49 -18.31
N ILE A 43 4.05 17.85 -17.23
CA ILE A 43 4.05 18.43 -15.89
C ILE A 43 5.35 19.21 -15.72
N PHE A 44 5.26 20.54 -15.45
CA PHE A 44 6.41 21.37 -15.14
C PHE A 44 6.98 21.00 -13.75
N GLY A 45 8.28 20.67 -13.71
CA GLY A 45 9.03 20.42 -12.48
C GLY A 45 9.63 19.02 -12.39
N THR A 46 10.52 18.83 -11.42
CA THR A 46 11.12 17.51 -11.12
C THR A 46 10.33 16.88 -9.98
N PRO A 47 9.37 15.97 -10.24
CA PRO A 47 8.38 15.53 -9.26
C PRO A 47 8.99 14.85 -8.04
N GLY A 48 10.21 14.33 -8.13
CA GLY A 48 10.92 13.67 -7.02
C GLY A 48 11.28 14.58 -5.83
N TYR A 49 11.16 15.91 -5.97
CA TYR A 49 11.42 16.90 -4.91
C TYR A 49 10.15 17.64 -4.47
N MET A 50 9.01 17.44 -5.14
CA MET A 50 7.74 18.04 -4.77
C MET A 50 7.21 17.47 -3.46
N SER A 51 6.55 18.31 -2.67
CA SER A 51 5.80 17.85 -1.50
C SER A 51 4.50 17.13 -1.90
N PRO A 52 3.95 16.25 -1.04
CA PRO A 52 2.71 15.52 -1.31
C PRO A 52 1.52 16.44 -1.63
N GLU A 53 1.39 17.57 -0.93
CA GLU A 53 0.32 18.56 -1.15
C GLU A 53 0.48 19.26 -2.51
N GLN A 54 1.72 19.57 -2.93
CA GLN A 54 1.97 20.09 -4.28
C GLN A 54 1.67 19.05 -5.37
N ALA A 55 2.13 17.82 -5.16
CA ALA A 55 1.91 16.71 -6.09
C ALA A 55 0.42 16.38 -6.24
N ALA A 56 -0.37 16.58 -5.18
CA ALA A 56 -1.83 16.38 -5.15
C ALA A 56 -2.63 17.61 -5.64
N GLY A 57 -1.97 18.74 -5.95
CA GLY A 57 -2.65 19.97 -6.38
C GLY A 57 -3.40 20.70 -5.26
N ARG A 58 -3.16 20.37 -3.98
CA ARG A 58 -3.79 21.01 -2.81
C ARG A 58 -3.06 22.32 -2.47
N ASN A 59 -3.28 23.34 -3.29
CA ASN A 59 -2.54 24.61 -3.22
C ASN A 59 -2.75 25.39 -1.93
N ASP A 60 -3.89 25.22 -1.26
CA ASP A 60 -4.25 25.77 0.04
C ASP A 60 -3.42 25.22 1.19
N GLU A 61 -2.91 23.98 1.06
CA GLU A 61 -2.05 23.35 2.05
C GLU A 61 -0.54 23.65 1.84
N VAL A 62 -0.17 24.27 0.70
CA VAL A 62 1.23 24.55 0.36
C VAL A 62 1.77 25.68 1.25
N GLY A 63 2.75 25.36 2.09
CA GLY A 63 3.32 26.27 3.08
C GLY A 63 4.81 26.04 3.34
N ALA A 64 5.30 26.57 4.47
CA ALA A 64 6.69 26.37 4.90
C ALA A 64 7.07 24.88 5.03
N GLY A 65 6.10 24.03 5.43
CA GLY A 65 6.28 22.58 5.49
C GLY A 65 6.54 21.94 4.13
N SER A 66 6.09 22.55 3.02
CA SER A 66 6.38 22.09 1.66
C SER A 66 7.85 22.32 1.30
N ASP A 67 8.41 23.47 1.66
CA ASP A 67 9.83 23.75 1.47
C ASP A 67 10.72 22.85 2.35
N VAL A 68 10.29 22.56 3.59
CA VAL A 68 10.97 21.59 4.47
C VAL A 68 11.00 20.21 3.83
N TYR A 69 9.89 19.76 3.22
CA TYR A 69 9.85 18.49 2.50
C TYR A 69 10.85 18.47 1.34
N SER A 70 10.87 19.52 0.53
CA SER A 70 11.77 19.64 -0.62
C SER A 70 13.24 19.66 -0.18
N LEU A 71 13.59 20.37 0.91
CA LEU A 71 14.92 20.31 1.53
C LEU A 71 15.26 18.90 2.00
N GLY A 72 14.32 18.22 2.62
CA GLY A 72 14.48 16.80 2.99
C GLY A 72 14.75 15.90 1.79
N ALA A 73 14.09 16.14 0.65
CA ALA A 73 14.31 15.40 -0.59
C ALA A 73 15.69 15.69 -1.21
N VAL A 74 16.17 16.93 -1.10
CA VAL A 74 17.54 17.29 -1.50
C VAL A 74 18.55 16.58 -0.61
N LEU A 75 18.38 16.66 0.71
CA LEU A 75 19.27 15.99 1.68
C LEU A 75 19.27 14.46 1.46
N TYR A 76 18.10 13.86 1.21
CA TYR A 76 18.00 12.45 0.85
C TYR A 76 18.84 12.13 -0.39
N CYS A 77 18.75 12.96 -1.43
CA CYS A 77 19.54 12.80 -2.65
C CYS A 77 21.05 12.93 -2.39
N MET A 78 21.46 13.86 -1.55
CA MET A 78 22.88 14.00 -1.15
C MET A 78 23.41 12.74 -0.44
N LEU A 79 22.59 12.11 0.41
CA LEU A 79 22.99 10.93 1.17
C LEU A 79 22.97 9.63 0.36
N THR A 80 22.11 9.54 -0.67
CA THR A 80 21.82 8.29 -1.38
C THR A 80 22.13 8.30 -2.87
N GLY A 81 22.48 9.48 -3.45
CA GLY A 81 22.72 9.67 -4.88
C GLY A 81 21.46 9.71 -5.76
N ARG A 82 20.25 9.64 -5.16
CA ARG A 82 18.99 9.66 -5.90
C ARG A 82 17.86 10.32 -5.08
N PRO A 83 16.83 10.91 -5.72
CA PRO A 83 15.68 11.43 -4.99
C PRO A 83 14.91 10.31 -4.27
N PRO A 84 14.08 10.64 -3.26
CA PRO A 84 13.30 9.67 -2.50
C PRO A 84 12.37 8.80 -3.38
N PHE A 85 11.83 9.42 -4.43
CA PHE A 85 10.92 8.78 -5.38
C PHE A 85 11.36 9.08 -6.81
N ARG A 86 11.41 8.03 -7.62
CA ARG A 86 11.72 8.10 -9.04
C ARG A 86 11.15 6.89 -9.75
N ALA A 87 10.38 7.11 -10.81
CA ALA A 87 9.80 6.08 -11.66
C ALA A 87 9.98 6.42 -13.14
N ASN A 88 9.61 5.49 -14.03
CA ASN A 88 9.72 5.65 -15.47
C ASN A 88 8.72 6.68 -16.05
N SER A 89 7.71 7.08 -15.29
CA SER A 89 6.79 8.14 -15.70
C SER A 89 6.58 9.16 -14.57
N THR A 90 6.35 10.40 -14.96
CA THR A 90 6.05 11.51 -14.06
C THR A 90 4.82 11.21 -13.20
N MET A 91 3.75 10.65 -13.79
CA MET A 91 2.53 10.32 -13.06
C MET A 91 2.78 9.27 -11.97
N VAL A 92 3.55 8.24 -12.25
CA VAL A 92 3.90 7.21 -11.24
C VAL A 92 4.77 7.81 -10.15
N THR A 93 5.70 8.72 -10.48
CA THR A 93 6.51 9.42 -9.46
C THR A 93 5.62 10.30 -8.56
N LEU A 94 4.66 11.03 -9.11
CA LEU A 94 3.70 11.81 -8.32
C LEU A 94 2.87 10.92 -7.39
N GLN A 95 2.38 9.80 -7.86
CA GLN A 95 1.67 8.82 -7.02
C GLN A 95 2.56 8.31 -5.87
N GLN A 96 3.84 8.06 -6.14
CA GLN A 96 4.80 7.69 -5.10
C GLN A 96 5.00 8.82 -4.08
N VAL A 97 5.17 10.06 -4.53
CA VAL A 97 5.31 11.23 -3.66
C VAL A 97 4.09 11.38 -2.74
N ILE A 98 2.89 11.25 -3.29
CA ILE A 98 1.64 11.39 -2.52
C ILE A 98 1.47 10.23 -1.53
N HIS A 99 1.74 9.02 -1.97
CA HIS A 99 1.32 7.83 -1.24
C HIS A 99 2.47 6.98 -0.68
N ASP A 100 3.69 6.95 -1.24
CA ASP A 100 4.71 6.00 -0.86
C ASP A 100 5.58 6.49 0.30
N VAL A 101 5.91 5.57 1.24
CA VAL A 101 6.91 5.81 2.27
C VAL A 101 8.28 5.76 1.62
N PRO A 102 9.15 6.77 1.79
CA PRO A 102 10.50 6.70 1.23
C PRO A 102 11.28 5.57 1.88
N ALA A 103 12.13 4.91 1.10
CA ALA A 103 13.06 3.94 1.66
C ALA A 103 13.99 4.63 2.67
N PRO A 104 14.27 4.04 3.84
CA PRO A 104 15.27 4.58 4.74
C PRO A 104 16.63 4.76 4.03
N PRO A 105 17.28 5.92 4.13
CA PRO A 105 18.57 6.17 3.49
C PRO A 105 19.61 5.08 3.75
N ARG A 106 19.66 4.52 4.94
CA ARG A 106 20.61 3.47 5.33
C ARG A 106 20.41 2.14 4.61
N LEU A 107 19.24 1.88 4.03
CA LEU A 107 19.03 0.72 3.15
C LEU A 107 19.75 0.87 1.81
N LEU A 108 20.02 2.11 1.40
CA LEU A 108 20.69 2.42 0.13
C LEU A 108 22.18 2.73 0.34
N ASN A 109 22.49 3.39 1.44
CA ASN A 109 23.85 3.75 1.86
C ASN A 109 24.02 3.49 3.35
N PRO A 110 24.57 2.32 3.75
CA PRO A 110 24.75 1.95 5.15
C PRO A 110 25.67 2.90 5.93
N ALA A 111 26.48 3.73 5.26
CA ALA A 111 27.37 4.71 5.90
C ALA A 111 26.63 5.95 6.44
N VAL A 112 25.34 6.12 6.12
CA VAL A 112 24.54 7.24 6.63
C VAL A 112 24.36 7.09 8.13
N HIS A 113 24.63 8.19 8.86
CA HIS A 113 24.42 8.23 10.31
C HIS A 113 22.92 8.09 10.65
N PRO A 114 22.56 7.32 11.72
CA PRO A 114 21.15 7.14 12.11
C PRO A 114 20.38 8.45 12.37
N ASP A 115 21.05 9.45 12.95
CA ASP A 115 20.42 10.74 13.23
C ASP A 115 20.12 11.53 11.97
N LEU A 116 21.02 11.52 10.96
CA LEU A 116 20.74 12.10 9.64
C LEU A 116 19.58 11.41 8.93
N GLU A 117 19.52 10.08 8.99
CA GLU A 117 18.37 9.32 8.49
C GLU A 117 17.08 9.78 9.16
N SER A 118 17.09 9.97 10.49
CA SER A 118 15.92 10.42 11.26
C SER A 118 15.47 11.83 10.86
N ILE A 119 16.41 12.76 10.70
CA ILE A 119 16.14 14.13 10.25
C ILE A 119 15.50 14.12 8.86
N VAL A 120 16.11 13.39 7.91
CA VAL A 120 15.60 13.28 6.53
C VAL A 120 14.20 12.69 6.49
N LEU A 121 13.97 11.58 7.19
CA LEU A 121 12.67 10.91 7.20
C LEU A 121 11.59 11.77 7.86
N LYS A 122 11.93 12.56 8.87
CA LYS A 122 11.01 13.55 9.47
C LYS A 122 10.63 14.66 8.48
N CYS A 123 11.57 15.15 7.68
CA CYS A 123 11.25 16.11 6.62
C CYS A 123 10.30 15.52 5.57
N LEU A 124 10.45 14.22 5.25
CA LEU A 124 9.70 13.50 4.21
C LEU A 124 8.36 12.91 4.70
N GLU A 125 7.89 13.27 5.89
CA GLU A 125 6.55 12.89 6.36
C GLU A 125 5.47 13.42 5.43
N LYS A 126 4.41 12.61 5.22
CA LYS A 126 3.35 12.95 4.26
C LYS A 126 2.46 14.08 4.74
N ASN A 127 2.12 14.05 6.03
CA ASN A 127 1.37 15.13 6.65
C ASN A 127 2.32 16.30 7.00
N PRO A 128 2.06 17.51 6.55
CA PRO A 128 2.90 18.68 6.88
C PRO A 128 3.08 18.92 8.38
N GLN A 129 2.08 18.55 9.21
CA GLN A 129 2.12 18.72 10.66
C GLN A 129 3.12 17.78 11.36
N ASP A 130 3.51 16.68 10.73
CA ASP A 130 4.46 15.72 11.28
C ASP A 130 5.92 16.07 10.91
N ARG A 131 6.13 17.08 10.06
CA ARG A 131 7.44 17.60 9.65
C ARG A 131 8.00 18.60 10.67
N TYR A 132 9.15 19.17 10.38
CA TYR A 132 9.57 20.41 11.06
C TYR A 132 8.65 21.55 10.63
N ALA A 133 8.14 22.31 11.60
CA ALA A 133 7.21 23.43 11.32
C ALA A 133 7.87 24.54 10.49
N THR A 134 9.20 24.70 10.61
CA THR A 134 9.98 25.72 9.89
C THR A 134 11.34 25.17 9.47
N ALA A 135 11.95 25.76 8.43
CA ALA A 135 13.33 25.47 8.05
C ALA A 135 14.34 25.79 9.16
N LEU A 136 14.02 26.72 10.07
CA LEU A 136 14.84 27.03 11.23
C LEU A 136 14.97 25.84 12.18
N LEU A 137 13.87 25.14 12.48
CA LEU A 137 13.89 23.95 13.32
C LEU A 137 14.67 22.80 12.67
N LEU A 138 14.61 22.68 11.34
CA LEU A 138 15.44 21.73 10.60
C LEU A 138 16.93 22.08 10.72
N ARG A 139 17.27 23.36 10.55
CA ARG A 139 18.64 23.87 10.75
C ARG A 139 19.15 23.53 12.14
N ASP A 140 18.37 23.80 13.18
CA ASP A 140 18.77 23.58 14.58
C ASP A 140 19.09 22.10 14.84
N ASP A 141 18.34 21.16 14.25
CA ASP A 141 18.63 19.73 14.37
C ASP A 141 19.88 19.31 13.56
N LEU A 142 20.11 19.90 12.39
CA LEU A 142 21.35 19.68 11.62
C LEU A 142 22.58 20.24 12.35
N GLU A 143 22.45 21.38 13.03
CA GLU A 143 23.53 21.94 13.86
C GLU A 143 23.81 21.07 15.09
N ARG A 144 22.78 20.54 15.77
CA ARG A 144 22.96 19.58 16.86
C ARG A 144 23.72 18.34 16.38
N PHE A 145 23.29 17.80 15.24
CA PHE A 145 23.99 16.67 14.63
C PHE A 145 25.47 16.99 14.37
N SER A 146 25.78 18.17 13.82
CA SER A 146 27.18 18.58 13.53
C SER A 146 28.04 18.74 14.77
N ARG A 147 27.40 19.03 15.95
CA ARG A 147 28.06 19.12 17.25
C ARG A 147 28.13 17.78 18.01
N GLY A 148 27.57 16.70 17.44
CA GLY A 148 27.44 15.40 18.12
C GLY A 148 26.42 15.37 19.26
N GLU A 149 25.48 16.33 19.28
CA GLU A 149 24.38 16.40 20.22
C GLU A 149 23.17 15.56 19.77
N SER A 150 22.31 15.18 20.71
CA SER A 150 21.08 14.46 20.37
C SER A 150 20.13 15.31 19.56
N VAL A 151 19.63 14.76 18.44
CA VAL A 151 18.66 15.42 17.56
C VAL A 151 17.23 15.26 18.09
N SER A 152 16.34 16.21 17.73
CA SER A 152 14.93 16.13 18.13
C SER A 152 14.13 15.13 17.28
N ALA A 153 14.65 14.76 16.11
CA ALA A 153 14.04 13.75 15.26
C ALA A 153 14.11 12.38 15.93
N THR A 154 12.96 11.76 16.15
CA THR A 154 12.91 10.40 16.69
C THR A 154 13.40 9.40 15.65
N SER A 155 14.35 8.55 16.03
CA SER A 155 14.85 7.51 15.12
C SER A 155 13.72 6.55 14.71
N ILE A 156 13.51 6.44 13.41
CA ILE A 156 12.58 5.45 12.86
C ILE A 156 13.35 4.14 12.77
N ASN A 157 13.14 3.28 13.77
CA ASN A 157 13.67 1.92 13.69
C ASN A 157 12.92 1.11 12.60
N LEU A 158 13.51 -0.02 12.21
CA LEU A 158 12.91 -0.91 11.20
C LEU A 158 11.45 -1.29 11.53
N VAL A 159 11.13 -1.46 12.81
CA VAL A 159 9.78 -1.78 13.31
C VAL A 159 8.81 -0.62 13.01
N GLY A 160 9.22 0.62 13.26
CA GLY A 160 8.41 1.80 12.93
C GLY A 160 8.21 1.98 11.42
N TYR A 161 9.23 1.69 10.60
CA TYR A 161 9.10 1.69 9.15
C TYR A 161 8.11 0.61 8.67
N ILE A 162 8.28 -0.64 9.13
CA ILE A 162 7.36 -1.74 8.82
C ILE A 162 5.93 -1.39 9.27
N GLY A 163 5.77 -0.83 10.47
CA GLY A 163 4.48 -0.38 10.99
C GLY A 163 3.80 0.64 10.06
N ARG A 164 4.54 1.60 9.52
CA ARG A 164 4.01 2.60 8.55
C ARG A 164 3.64 1.96 7.22
N VAL A 165 4.46 1.04 6.70
CA VAL A 165 4.14 0.29 5.47
C VAL A 165 2.86 -0.52 5.66
N ILE A 166 2.69 -1.17 6.81
CA ILE A 166 1.49 -1.95 7.14
C ILE A 166 0.26 -1.05 7.33
N ALA A 167 0.42 0.09 8.00
CA ALA A 167 -0.70 1.02 8.25
C ALA A 167 -1.22 1.70 6.98
N ARG A 168 -0.45 1.66 5.90
CA ARG A 168 -0.75 2.37 4.66
C ARG A 168 -1.90 1.73 3.89
N SER A 169 -2.80 2.56 3.37
CA SER A 169 -3.82 2.18 2.38
C SER A 169 -3.59 2.89 1.07
N ARG A 170 -3.71 2.16 -0.03
CA ARG A 170 -3.66 2.68 -1.41
C ARG A 170 -5.00 2.49 -2.09
N ASN A 171 -5.29 3.30 -3.11
CA ASN A 171 -6.48 3.14 -3.96
C ASN A 171 -7.79 3.04 -3.15
N THR A 172 -7.89 3.85 -2.08
CA THR A 172 -9.04 3.84 -1.17
C THR A 172 -10.34 4.23 -1.86
N GLU A 173 -10.26 5.13 -2.83
CA GLU A 173 -11.42 5.59 -3.63
C GLU A 173 -12.15 4.44 -4.34
N PHE A 174 -11.38 3.44 -4.78
CA PHE A 174 -11.94 2.26 -5.46
C PHE A 174 -12.85 1.42 -4.56
N LEU A 175 -12.53 1.32 -3.27
CA LEU A 175 -13.25 0.48 -2.31
C LEU A 175 -14.23 1.29 -1.43
N GLN A 176 -14.37 2.59 -1.67
CA GLN A 176 -15.44 3.38 -1.04
C GLN A 176 -16.80 2.78 -1.42
N GLY A 177 -17.63 2.54 -0.42
CA GLY A 177 -18.92 1.87 -0.59
C GLY A 177 -18.87 0.33 -0.66
N TRP A 178 -17.69 -0.30 -0.68
CA TRP A 178 -17.58 -1.76 -0.69
C TRP A 178 -17.58 -2.40 0.69
N SER A 179 -17.54 -1.62 1.78
CA SER A 179 -17.46 -2.16 3.14
C SER A 179 -18.56 -3.17 3.45
N GLN A 180 -19.82 -2.84 3.14
CA GLN A 180 -20.97 -3.74 3.37
C GLN A 180 -20.87 -5.01 2.50
N VAL A 181 -20.42 -4.87 1.25
CA VAL A 181 -20.24 -5.99 0.33
C VAL A 181 -19.15 -6.94 0.86
N LEU A 182 -18.04 -6.40 1.37
CA LEU A 182 -16.97 -7.18 1.96
C LEU A 182 -17.43 -7.95 3.21
N TYR A 183 -18.25 -7.33 4.07
CA TYR A 183 -18.85 -8.03 5.21
C TYR A 183 -19.76 -9.18 4.77
N LEU A 184 -20.62 -8.97 3.77
CA LEU A 184 -21.48 -10.02 3.21
C LEU A 184 -20.66 -11.19 2.63
N ILE A 185 -19.61 -10.88 1.87
CA ILE A 185 -18.70 -11.87 1.32
C ILE A 185 -18.01 -12.65 2.45
N GLY A 186 -17.47 -11.95 3.47
CA GLY A 186 -16.83 -12.58 4.62
C GLY A 186 -17.76 -13.54 5.37
N THR A 187 -19.00 -13.12 5.62
CA THR A 187 -20.03 -13.96 6.26
C THR A 187 -20.35 -15.19 5.42
N LEU A 188 -20.56 -15.03 4.11
CA LEU A 188 -20.85 -16.13 3.21
C LEU A 188 -19.72 -17.16 3.19
N VAL A 189 -18.46 -16.69 3.10
CA VAL A 189 -17.27 -17.55 3.12
C VAL A 189 -17.19 -18.32 4.43
N LEU A 190 -17.38 -17.64 5.56
CA LEU A 190 -17.34 -18.27 6.88
C LEU A 190 -18.40 -19.36 7.02
N VAL A 191 -19.66 -19.03 6.71
CA VAL A 191 -20.80 -19.96 6.82
C VAL A 191 -20.59 -21.18 5.92
N ALA A 192 -20.17 -20.96 4.67
CA ALA A 192 -19.90 -22.07 3.74
C ALA A 192 -18.83 -23.03 4.28
N HIS A 193 -17.75 -22.51 4.88
CA HIS A 193 -16.69 -23.37 5.44
C HIS A 193 -17.11 -24.04 6.75
N LEU A 194 -17.96 -23.42 7.56
CA LEU A 194 -18.55 -24.09 8.72
C LEU A 194 -19.45 -25.29 8.31
N VAL A 195 -20.25 -25.09 7.26
CA VAL A 195 -21.07 -26.20 6.70
C VAL A 195 -20.20 -27.31 6.10
N LEU A 196 -19.11 -26.95 5.42
CA LEU A 196 -18.14 -27.94 4.91
C LEU A 196 -17.45 -28.73 6.02
N GLN A 197 -17.20 -28.13 7.15
CA GLN A 197 -16.50 -28.79 8.28
C GLN A 197 -17.41 -29.67 9.12
N PHE A 198 -18.60 -29.18 9.45
CA PHE A 198 -19.51 -29.85 10.40
C PHE A 198 -20.69 -30.56 9.73
N GLY A 199 -20.99 -30.23 8.46
CA GLY A 199 -22.03 -30.92 7.70
C GLY A 199 -21.48 -32.26 7.20
N SER A 200 -22.08 -33.35 7.55
CA SER A 200 -21.76 -34.70 7.07
C SER A 200 -22.02 -34.84 5.54
N LEU A 201 -21.35 -34.01 4.75
CA LEU A 201 -21.59 -33.87 3.31
C LEU A 201 -20.82 -34.92 2.52
N THR A 202 -21.48 -35.51 1.52
CA THR A 202 -20.81 -36.32 0.50
C THR A 202 -19.91 -35.44 -0.39
N ALA A 203 -18.97 -36.05 -1.08
CA ALA A 203 -18.09 -35.34 -2.00
C ALA A 203 -18.85 -34.52 -3.05
N THR A 204 -19.97 -35.07 -3.57
CA THR A 204 -20.83 -34.36 -4.53
C THR A 204 -21.51 -33.14 -3.90
N GLN A 205 -22.07 -33.29 -2.69
CA GLN A 205 -22.70 -32.17 -1.95
C GLN A 205 -21.71 -31.07 -1.62
N SER A 206 -20.48 -31.40 -1.22
CA SER A 206 -19.41 -30.44 -0.97
C SER A 206 -19.04 -29.64 -2.23
N THR A 207 -19.02 -30.28 -3.39
CA THR A 207 -18.78 -29.61 -4.68
C THR A 207 -19.90 -28.67 -5.05
N VAL A 208 -21.15 -29.11 -4.91
CA VAL A 208 -22.33 -28.29 -5.19
C VAL A 208 -22.35 -27.08 -4.27
N LEU A 209 -22.03 -27.24 -2.98
CA LEU A 209 -21.94 -26.13 -2.01
C LEU A 209 -20.86 -25.13 -2.41
N ASN A 210 -19.66 -25.58 -2.81
CA ASN A 210 -18.58 -24.72 -3.26
C ASN A 210 -18.94 -23.98 -4.56
N ALA A 211 -19.53 -24.66 -5.54
CA ALA A 211 -20.01 -24.02 -6.77
C ALA A 211 -21.07 -22.95 -6.48
N GLY A 212 -22.04 -23.28 -5.61
CA GLY A 212 -23.08 -22.35 -5.16
C GLY A 212 -22.50 -21.12 -4.44
N LYS A 213 -21.50 -21.32 -3.59
CA LYS A 213 -20.77 -20.23 -2.92
C LYS A 213 -20.16 -19.24 -3.93
N TYR A 214 -19.44 -19.74 -4.95
CA TYR A 214 -18.84 -18.86 -5.97
C TYR A 214 -19.90 -18.18 -6.86
N GLY A 215 -20.97 -18.88 -7.21
CA GLY A 215 -22.10 -18.28 -7.92
C GLY A 215 -22.74 -17.13 -7.13
N LEU A 216 -22.96 -17.33 -5.82
CA LEU A 216 -23.52 -16.29 -4.94
C LEU A 216 -22.56 -15.11 -4.75
N LEU A 217 -21.25 -15.37 -4.64
CA LEU A 217 -20.23 -14.30 -4.60
C LEU A 217 -20.29 -13.43 -5.87
N LEU A 218 -20.36 -14.05 -7.05
CA LEU A 218 -20.51 -13.32 -8.31
C LEU A 218 -21.81 -12.53 -8.37
N ALA A 219 -22.92 -13.08 -7.87
CA ALA A 219 -24.22 -12.39 -7.82
C ALA A 219 -24.17 -11.16 -6.88
N ILE A 220 -23.53 -11.27 -5.71
CA ILE A 220 -23.33 -10.16 -4.77
C ILE A 220 -22.53 -9.05 -5.45
N ILE A 221 -21.41 -9.37 -6.12
CA ILE A 221 -20.56 -8.41 -6.81
C ILE A 221 -21.33 -7.78 -7.99
N TRP A 222 -22.04 -8.57 -8.79
CA TRP A 222 -22.82 -8.10 -9.93
C TRP A 222 -23.89 -7.08 -9.48
N ARG A 223 -24.63 -7.39 -8.39
CA ARG A 223 -25.61 -6.49 -7.81
C ARG A 223 -24.95 -5.21 -7.28
N ALA A 224 -23.86 -5.32 -6.54
CA ALA A 224 -23.13 -4.18 -6.00
C ALA A 224 -22.62 -3.23 -7.10
N ARG A 225 -22.27 -3.79 -8.26
CA ARG A 225 -21.78 -3.06 -9.43
C ARG A 225 -22.85 -2.67 -10.44
N ARG A 226 -24.13 -2.78 -10.06
CA ARG A 226 -25.28 -2.45 -10.92
C ARG A 226 -25.22 -3.15 -12.30
N GLY A 227 -24.84 -4.43 -12.31
CA GLY A 227 -24.81 -5.27 -13.51
C GLY A 227 -23.53 -5.19 -14.35
N ILE A 228 -22.52 -4.38 -13.97
CA ILE A 228 -21.27 -4.23 -14.73
C ILE A 228 -20.19 -5.10 -14.11
N LEU A 229 -19.74 -6.15 -14.82
CA LEU A 229 -18.66 -7.05 -14.36
C LEU A 229 -17.28 -6.68 -14.94
N THR A 230 -17.21 -5.83 -15.96
CA THR A 230 -15.94 -5.42 -16.57
C THR A 230 -15.15 -4.48 -15.66
N PRO A 231 -13.83 -4.67 -15.49
CA PRO A 231 -13.01 -3.79 -14.66
C PRO A 231 -12.89 -2.39 -15.28
N LYS A 232 -13.07 -1.34 -14.45
CA LYS A 232 -13.07 0.07 -14.90
C LYS A 232 -11.69 0.72 -14.80
N ASN A 233 -10.79 0.19 -13.97
CA ASN A 233 -9.46 0.75 -13.75
C ASN A 233 -8.39 -0.34 -13.63
N PRO A 234 -7.08 0.01 -13.70
CA PRO A 234 -5.98 -0.97 -13.62
C PRO A 234 -5.96 -1.79 -12.33
N VAL A 235 -6.31 -1.18 -11.19
CA VAL A 235 -6.36 -1.85 -9.88
C VAL A 235 -7.44 -2.93 -9.87
N GLU A 236 -8.63 -2.58 -10.34
CA GLU A 236 -9.72 -3.53 -10.51
C GLU A 236 -9.32 -4.70 -11.41
N ARG A 237 -8.66 -4.41 -12.52
CA ARG A 237 -8.18 -5.45 -13.45
C ARG A 237 -7.26 -6.44 -12.75
N THR A 238 -6.33 -5.94 -11.93
CA THR A 238 -5.44 -6.78 -11.14
C THR A 238 -6.21 -7.65 -10.15
N ILE A 239 -7.16 -7.07 -9.40
CA ILE A 239 -7.98 -7.80 -8.43
C ILE A 239 -8.80 -8.90 -9.13
N TRP A 240 -9.42 -8.59 -10.26
CA TRP A 240 -10.18 -9.57 -11.05
C TRP A 240 -9.31 -10.69 -11.58
N SER A 241 -8.12 -10.38 -12.11
CA SER A 241 -7.18 -11.39 -12.61
C SER A 241 -6.73 -12.34 -11.50
N LEU A 242 -6.41 -11.80 -10.31
CA LEU A 242 -6.05 -12.61 -9.15
C LEU A 242 -7.21 -13.50 -8.70
N TRP A 243 -8.43 -12.98 -8.71
CA TRP A 243 -9.63 -13.71 -8.29
C TRP A 243 -10.00 -14.84 -9.25
N ILE A 244 -9.96 -14.57 -10.55
CA ILE A 244 -10.19 -15.59 -11.59
C ILE A 244 -9.10 -16.65 -11.50
N GLY A 245 -7.83 -16.28 -11.39
CA GLY A 245 -6.72 -17.19 -11.21
C GLY A 245 -6.88 -18.08 -9.97
N TYR A 246 -7.34 -17.51 -8.86
CA TYR A 246 -7.62 -18.25 -7.63
C TYR A 246 -8.72 -19.31 -7.83
N ILE A 247 -9.85 -18.94 -8.46
CA ILE A 247 -10.97 -19.87 -8.72
C ILE A 247 -10.52 -21.00 -9.66
N LEU A 248 -9.79 -20.67 -10.73
CA LEU A 248 -9.26 -21.69 -11.66
C LEU A 248 -8.29 -22.64 -10.96
N THR A 249 -7.36 -22.11 -10.15
CA THR A 249 -6.43 -22.96 -9.38
C THR A 249 -7.16 -23.87 -8.42
N TYR A 250 -8.21 -23.37 -7.75
CA TYR A 250 -9.04 -24.17 -6.87
C TYR A 250 -9.73 -25.32 -7.63
N LEU A 251 -10.35 -25.04 -8.78
CA LEU A 251 -11.02 -26.06 -9.61
C LEU A 251 -10.04 -27.12 -10.11
N VAL A 252 -8.86 -26.70 -10.59
CA VAL A 252 -7.82 -27.63 -11.04
C VAL A 252 -7.33 -28.49 -9.87
N ALA A 253 -7.04 -27.88 -8.72
CA ALA A 253 -6.60 -28.60 -7.51
C ALA A 253 -7.67 -29.64 -7.08
N GLU A 254 -8.94 -29.26 -7.11
CA GLU A 254 -10.06 -30.14 -6.79
C GLU A 254 -10.13 -31.36 -7.74
N ILE A 255 -9.98 -31.13 -9.05
CA ILE A 255 -9.97 -32.21 -10.06
C ILE A 255 -8.75 -33.11 -9.86
N MET A 256 -7.54 -32.53 -9.67
CA MET A 256 -6.31 -33.31 -9.47
C MET A 256 -6.39 -34.21 -8.24
N VAL A 257 -6.90 -33.69 -7.13
CA VAL A 257 -7.05 -34.47 -5.89
C VAL A 257 -8.06 -35.61 -6.09
N ARG A 258 -9.13 -35.40 -6.86
CA ARG A 258 -10.11 -36.46 -7.17
C ARG A 258 -9.53 -37.57 -8.04
N ILE A 259 -8.69 -37.19 -9.03
CA ILE A 259 -8.02 -38.18 -9.91
C ILE A 259 -6.95 -38.98 -9.14
N ALA A 260 -6.20 -38.29 -8.26
CA ALA A 260 -5.07 -38.88 -7.54
C ALA A 260 -5.48 -39.81 -6.39
N ARG A 261 -6.73 -39.78 -5.93
CA ARG A 261 -7.20 -40.56 -4.75
C ARG A 261 -8.42 -41.41 -5.02
N SER A 262 -8.27 -42.66 -4.69
CA SER A 262 -9.37 -43.65 -4.56
C SER A 262 -10.16 -43.47 -3.25
N ASP A 263 -9.68 -42.68 -2.28
CA ASP A 263 -10.32 -42.50 -0.97
C ASP A 263 -10.89 -41.08 -0.80
N PRO A 264 -12.23 -40.94 -0.89
CA PRO A 264 -12.90 -39.64 -0.78
C PRO A 264 -12.90 -39.02 0.63
N THR A 265 -12.53 -39.77 1.69
CA THR A 265 -12.59 -39.29 3.08
C THR A 265 -11.45 -38.36 3.45
N ASN A 266 -10.32 -38.39 2.71
CA ASN A 266 -9.12 -37.58 2.92
C ASN A 266 -9.01 -36.35 2.00
N TYR A 267 -10.05 -36.08 1.22
CA TYR A 267 -10.10 -34.99 0.23
C TYR A 267 -9.84 -33.58 0.76
N PRO A 268 -10.44 -33.13 1.89
CA PRO A 268 -10.26 -31.77 2.37
C PRO A 268 -8.82 -31.42 2.80
N LEU A 269 -8.05 -32.44 3.25
CA LEU A 269 -6.74 -32.26 3.85
C LEU A 269 -5.64 -31.83 2.88
N THR A 270 -5.83 -32.03 1.58
CA THR A 270 -4.81 -31.72 0.56
C THR A 270 -5.06 -30.42 -0.20
N VAL A 271 -6.31 -29.99 -0.30
CA VAL A 271 -6.66 -28.76 -1.03
C VAL A 271 -6.35 -27.52 -0.20
N TYR A 272 -6.65 -27.52 1.10
CA TYR A 272 -6.49 -26.34 1.94
C TYR A 272 -5.05 -25.86 2.13
N PRO A 273 -4.04 -26.72 2.35
CA PRO A 273 -2.65 -26.29 2.37
C PRO A 273 -2.21 -25.61 1.07
N LEU A 274 -2.54 -26.22 -0.08
CA LEU A 274 -2.22 -25.66 -1.39
C LEU A 274 -2.91 -24.29 -1.60
N MET A 275 -4.19 -24.20 -1.29
CA MET A 275 -4.96 -22.97 -1.44
C MET A 275 -4.51 -21.89 -0.45
N SER A 276 -3.97 -22.27 0.72
CA SER A 276 -3.34 -21.32 1.66
C SER A 276 -2.08 -20.70 1.08
N LEU A 277 -1.23 -21.47 0.39
CA LEU A 277 -0.07 -20.93 -0.34
C LEU A 277 -0.50 -19.94 -1.44
N VAL A 278 -1.48 -20.31 -2.25
CA VAL A 278 -2.01 -19.43 -3.32
C VAL A 278 -2.60 -18.16 -2.72
N SER A 279 -3.34 -18.26 -1.61
CA SER A 279 -3.90 -17.12 -0.88
C SER A 279 -2.82 -16.18 -0.35
N SER A 280 -1.71 -16.74 0.16
CA SER A 280 -0.55 -15.97 0.62
C SER A 280 0.02 -15.11 -0.52
N VAL A 281 0.25 -15.68 -1.69
CA VAL A 281 0.76 -14.93 -2.87
C VAL A 281 -0.21 -13.82 -3.28
N ILE A 282 -1.51 -14.12 -3.33
CA ILE A 282 -2.55 -13.12 -3.67
C ILE A 282 -2.53 -11.95 -2.68
N LEU A 283 -2.48 -12.23 -1.38
CA LEU A 283 -2.45 -11.20 -0.35
C LEU A 283 -1.15 -10.38 -0.38
N MET A 284 -0.03 -10.99 -0.78
CA MET A 284 1.22 -10.26 -1.00
C MET A 284 1.07 -9.22 -2.13
N VAL A 285 0.46 -9.58 -3.26
CA VAL A 285 0.16 -8.64 -4.35
C VAL A 285 -0.82 -7.56 -3.89
N LEU A 286 -1.89 -7.93 -3.18
CA LEU A 286 -2.89 -6.99 -2.66
C LEU A 286 -2.30 -6.04 -1.61
N GLY A 287 -1.28 -6.45 -0.86
CA GLY A 287 -0.53 -5.59 0.07
C GLY A 287 0.09 -4.38 -0.62
N GLY A 288 0.61 -4.56 -1.83
CA GLY A 288 1.13 -3.48 -2.66
C GLY A 288 0.06 -2.61 -3.32
N GLN A 289 -1.14 -3.12 -3.55
CA GLN A 289 -2.21 -2.45 -4.30
C GLN A 289 -3.26 -1.78 -3.41
N LEU A 290 -3.63 -2.38 -2.30
CA LEU A 290 -4.75 -1.96 -1.46
C LEU A 290 -4.29 -1.48 -0.08
N TRP A 291 -3.76 -2.39 0.72
CA TRP A 291 -3.44 -2.13 2.11
C TRP A 291 -2.27 -3.00 2.58
N GLY A 292 -1.25 -2.37 3.18
CA GLY A 292 -0.06 -3.05 3.68
C GLY A 292 -0.34 -4.14 4.73
N GLY A 293 -1.48 -4.08 5.43
CA GLY A 293 -1.91 -5.15 6.33
C GLY A 293 -2.12 -6.51 5.65
N CYS A 294 -2.35 -6.52 4.33
CA CYS A 294 -2.43 -7.76 3.55
C CYS A 294 -1.10 -8.54 3.55
N TYR A 295 0.06 -7.89 3.76
CA TYR A 295 1.34 -8.59 3.94
C TYR A 295 1.36 -9.44 5.22
N VAL A 296 0.79 -8.93 6.31
CA VAL A 296 0.68 -9.69 7.57
C VAL A 296 -0.27 -10.87 7.39
N LEU A 297 -1.41 -10.64 6.74
CA LEU A 297 -2.37 -11.70 6.44
C LEU A 297 -1.78 -12.75 5.49
N SER A 298 -0.95 -12.35 4.52
CA SER A 298 -0.18 -13.27 3.68
C SER A 298 0.71 -14.20 4.52
N GLY A 299 1.44 -13.67 5.51
CA GLY A 299 2.23 -14.47 6.45
C GLY A 299 1.40 -15.47 7.26
N LEU A 300 0.20 -15.09 7.68
CA LEU A 300 -0.72 -16.00 8.38
C LEU A 300 -1.20 -17.13 7.48
N PHE A 301 -1.48 -16.88 6.20
CA PHE A 301 -1.84 -17.95 5.26
C PHE A 301 -0.65 -18.86 4.95
N LEU A 302 0.58 -18.34 4.91
CA LEU A 302 1.77 -19.15 4.76
C LEU A 302 1.96 -20.10 5.97
N LEU A 303 1.79 -19.57 7.18
CA LEU A 303 1.83 -20.36 8.40
C LEU A 303 0.70 -21.41 8.42
N ALA A 304 -0.51 -21.03 8.01
CA ALA A 304 -1.63 -21.94 7.89
C ALA A 304 -1.35 -23.08 6.90
N ALA A 305 -0.69 -22.82 5.78
CA ALA A 305 -0.29 -23.84 4.84
C ALA A 305 0.58 -24.92 5.50
N ILE A 306 1.57 -24.52 6.32
CA ILE A 306 2.45 -25.43 7.06
C ILE A 306 1.65 -26.23 8.10
N VAL A 307 0.83 -25.55 8.91
CA VAL A 307 0.04 -26.20 9.98
C VAL A 307 -0.97 -27.18 9.40
N LEU A 308 -1.67 -26.80 8.32
CA LEU A 308 -2.66 -27.64 7.67
C LEU A 308 -2.05 -28.86 6.94
N THR A 309 -0.77 -28.82 6.60
CA THR A 309 -0.05 -29.98 6.08
C THR A 309 0.23 -31.00 7.19
N ALA A 310 0.47 -30.55 8.41
CA ALA A 310 0.78 -31.41 9.56
C ALA A 310 -0.47 -31.88 10.32
N ALA A 311 -1.57 -31.10 10.28
CA ALA A 311 -2.79 -31.38 11.06
C ALA A 311 -3.84 -32.13 10.19
N SER A 312 -4.39 -33.20 10.75
CA SER A 312 -5.46 -33.98 10.09
C SER A 312 -6.84 -33.27 10.10
N GLN A 313 -7.07 -32.32 10.98
CA GLN A 313 -8.31 -31.51 11.15
C GLN A 313 -7.97 -30.23 11.96
N PRO A 314 -8.58 -29.07 11.76
CA PRO A 314 -9.81 -28.65 11.05
C PRO A 314 -9.55 -27.71 9.86
N GLY A 315 -9.16 -28.25 8.70
CA GLY A 315 -8.68 -27.46 7.55
C GLY A 315 -9.68 -26.42 7.01
N ALA A 316 -10.95 -26.79 6.88
CA ALA A 316 -11.97 -25.92 6.31
C ALA A 316 -12.24 -24.68 7.21
N ILE A 317 -12.32 -24.86 8.53
CA ILE A 317 -12.57 -23.77 9.47
C ILE A 317 -11.38 -22.78 9.50
N VAL A 318 -10.15 -23.30 9.61
CA VAL A 318 -8.95 -22.45 9.65
C VAL A 318 -8.87 -21.63 8.36
N PHE A 319 -9.00 -22.26 7.22
CA PHE A 319 -8.94 -21.60 5.92
C PHE A 319 -10.10 -20.60 5.71
N GLY A 320 -11.32 -21.00 5.99
CA GLY A 320 -12.51 -20.14 5.87
C GLY A 320 -12.50 -18.99 6.85
N GLY A 321 -12.05 -19.21 8.08
CA GLY A 321 -11.90 -18.20 9.11
C GLY A 321 -10.85 -17.15 8.75
N LEU A 322 -9.71 -17.56 8.19
CA LEU A 322 -8.70 -16.63 7.69
C LEU A 322 -9.24 -15.76 6.57
N TRP A 323 -9.92 -16.33 5.56
CA TRP A 323 -10.52 -15.53 4.50
C TRP A 323 -11.64 -14.61 4.98
N ALA A 324 -12.50 -15.07 5.88
CA ALA A 324 -13.52 -14.21 6.50
C ALA A 324 -12.86 -13.03 7.24
N SER A 325 -11.78 -13.28 7.98
CA SER A 325 -11.01 -12.24 8.67
C SER A 325 -10.43 -11.20 7.68
N VAL A 326 -9.91 -11.64 6.52
CA VAL A 326 -9.46 -10.74 5.45
C VAL A 326 -10.58 -9.80 5.02
N TYR A 327 -11.75 -10.34 4.70
CA TYR A 327 -12.88 -9.54 4.24
C TYR A 327 -13.41 -8.60 5.33
N PHE A 328 -13.50 -9.05 6.58
CA PHE A 328 -13.94 -8.20 7.70
C PHE A 328 -12.94 -7.07 8.00
N LEU A 329 -11.64 -7.36 8.00
CA LEU A 329 -10.62 -6.33 8.23
C LEU A 329 -10.59 -5.29 7.11
N LEU A 330 -10.67 -5.72 5.85
CA LEU A 330 -10.79 -4.81 4.71
C LEU A 330 -12.09 -4.00 4.79
N GLY A 331 -13.23 -4.64 5.06
CA GLY A 331 -14.52 -3.98 5.22
C GLY A 331 -14.50 -2.90 6.31
N ARG A 332 -13.97 -3.21 7.50
CA ARG A 332 -13.79 -2.27 8.60
C ARG A 332 -12.88 -1.10 8.23
N ARG A 333 -11.75 -1.40 7.57
CA ARG A 333 -10.78 -0.39 7.16
C ARG A 333 -11.41 0.66 6.23
N TYR A 334 -12.14 0.21 5.22
CA TYR A 334 -12.77 1.09 4.25
C TYR A 334 -14.02 1.79 4.80
N HIS A 335 -14.74 1.20 5.74
CA HIS A 335 -15.82 1.87 6.46
C HIS A 335 -15.29 3.08 7.25
N LEU A 336 -14.24 2.89 8.04
CA LEU A 336 -13.63 3.97 8.83
C LEU A 336 -13.00 5.09 7.97
N GLN A 337 -12.67 4.81 6.74
CA GLN A 337 -12.16 5.83 5.80
C GLN A 337 -13.29 6.61 5.14
N SER A 338 -14.45 5.99 4.87
CA SER A 338 -15.62 6.68 4.32
C SER A 338 -16.29 7.65 5.31
N GLU A 339 -16.05 7.49 6.63
CA GLU A 339 -16.54 8.42 7.65
C GLU A 339 -15.62 9.65 7.82
N LYS A 340 -14.42 9.65 7.25
CA LYS A 340 -13.45 10.75 7.36
C LYS A 340 -13.40 11.67 6.12
N THR A 341 -14.10 11.30 5.06
CA THR A 341 -14.30 12.08 3.83
C THR A 341 -15.71 12.67 3.78
#